data_635ba211fc13e46a2a0f147f4ed77b0a
#
_entry.id   635ba211fc13e46a2a0f147f4ed77b0a
#
_cell.length_a   1.000
_cell.length_b   1.000
_cell.length_c   1.000
_cell.angle_alpha   90.00
_cell.angle_beta   90.00
_cell.angle_gamma   90.00
#
_symmetry.space_group_name_H-M   'P 1'
#
loop_
_entity.id
_entity.type
_entity.pdbx_description
1 polymer ?
#
loop_
_entity_poly.entity_id
_entity_poly.type
_entity_poly.pdbx_seq_one_letter_code
_entity_poly.pdbx_strand_id
1 'polypeptide(L)'
;RVYFGGRRACPRRTPGKATLTLKGPDRVVTRMKVRSELETEIQDADSMLRILRMMGLRLAFRYQKYRTVYRKSGCLIMLDETPIGTYVELEGPGTIIRAVAHSFGFLKEDFITETYADLFLKYRKDNSRKKRNMTFGMEASL
;
A
#
# COMPACT_ATOMS: atom_id res chain seq x y z
N ARG A 1 -6.32 -3.53 -2.42
CA ARG A 1 -6.09 -2.25 -3.13
C ARG A 1 -5.87 -2.49 -4.61
N VAL A 2 -6.28 -1.55 -5.41
CA VAL A 2 -6.17 -1.58 -6.87
C VAL A 2 -5.41 -0.33 -7.30
N TYR A 3 -4.41 -0.46 -8.16
CA TYR A 3 -3.68 0.68 -8.74
C TYR A 3 -4.04 0.83 -10.21
N PHE A 4 -4.18 2.06 -10.67
CA PHE A 4 -4.35 2.40 -12.07
C PHE A 4 -3.05 3.03 -12.60
N GLY A 5 -2.60 2.55 -13.76
CA GLY A 5 -1.37 3.02 -14.40
C GLY A 5 -1.41 4.51 -14.73
N GLY A 6 -0.31 5.22 -14.52
CA GLY A 6 -0.12 6.63 -14.83
C GLY A 6 -0.68 7.63 -13.80
N ARG A 7 -1.73 7.26 -13.05
CA ARG A 7 -2.24 8.01 -11.90
C ARG A 7 -2.45 7.06 -10.74
N ARG A 8 -2.01 7.43 -9.55
CA ARG A 8 -2.06 6.57 -8.36
C ARG A 8 -3.43 6.61 -7.67
N ALA A 9 -4.50 6.39 -8.43
CA ALA A 9 -5.83 6.18 -7.88
C ALA A 9 -5.95 4.75 -7.33
N CYS A 10 -6.37 4.62 -6.10
CA CYS A 10 -6.33 3.35 -5.37
C CYS A 10 -7.65 3.10 -4.64
N PRO A 11 -8.64 2.46 -5.27
CA PRO A 11 -9.79 1.94 -4.53
C PRO A 11 -9.34 0.87 -3.54
N ARG A 12 -9.80 1.01 -2.30
CA ARG A 12 -9.54 0.07 -1.20
C ARG A 12 -10.86 -0.42 -0.64
N ARG A 13 -10.96 -1.72 -0.42
CA ARG A 13 -12.06 -2.32 0.33
C ARG A 13 -11.53 -2.84 1.66
N THR A 14 -12.27 -2.58 2.71
CA THR A 14 -12.17 -3.21 4.03
C THR A 14 -13.55 -3.73 4.41
N PRO A 15 -13.71 -4.60 5.41
CA PRO A 15 -15.04 -5.00 5.87
C PRO A 15 -15.90 -3.76 6.17
N GLY A 16 -17.05 -3.66 5.50
CA GLY A 16 -18.01 -2.58 5.70
C GLY A 16 -17.65 -1.20 5.13
N LYS A 17 -16.48 -1.04 4.49
CA LYS A 17 -16.05 0.27 3.98
C LYS A 17 -15.26 0.17 2.69
N ALA A 18 -15.53 1.08 1.76
CA ALA A 18 -14.70 1.27 0.59
C ALA A 18 -14.24 2.73 0.49
N THR A 19 -13.00 2.95 0.06
CA THR A 19 -12.41 4.28 -0.12
C THR A 19 -11.69 4.38 -1.45
N LEU A 20 -11.68 5.57 -2.04
CA LEU A 20 -10.85 5.94 -3.16
C LEU A 20 -9.76 6.89 -2.67
N THR A 21 -8.51 6.52 -2.84
CA THR A 21 -7.36 7.36 -2.48
C THR A 21 -6.60 7.75 -3.74
N LEU A 22 -6.42 9.05 -3.95
CA LEU A 22 -5.48 9.58 -4.94
C LEU A 22 -4.18 9.94 -4.22
N LYS A 23 -3.08 9.38 -4.70
CA LYS A 23 -1.75 9.60 -4.13
C LYS A 23 -0.97 10.56 -5.02
N GLY A 24 -0.48 11.65 -4.45
CA GLY A 24 0.44 12.57 -5.11
C GLY A 24 1.82 11.95 -5.37
N PRO A 25 2.73 12.72 -6.00
CA PRO A 25 4.09 12.28 -6.23
C PRO A 25 4.83 12.02 -4.91
N ASP A 26 5.64 10.97 -4.89
CA ASP A 26 6.49 10.66 -3.74
C ASP A 26 7.67 11.62 -3.69
N ARG A 27 7.96 12.14 -2.51
CA ARG A 27 9.25 12.73 -2.15
C ARG A 27 9.93 11.81 -1.13
N VAL A 28 11.18 11.50 -1.34
CA VAL A 28 11.98 10.75 -0.36
C VAL A 28 12.86 11.73 0.39
N VAL A 29 12.61 11.87 1.68
CA VAL A 29 13.40 12.72 2.57
C VAL A 29 13.97 11.83 3.67
N THR A 30 15.27 11.77 3.77
CA THR A 30 15.98 10.97 4.80
C THR A 30 15.49 9.51 4.88
N ARG A 31 15.32 8.86 3.72
CA ARG A 31 14.78 7.50 3.55
C ARG A 31 13.34 7.32 4.07
N MET A 32 12.57 8.37 4.11
CA MET A 32 11.12 8.33 4.39
C MET A 32 10.36 8.91 3.22
N LYS A 33 9.19 8.34 2.93
CA LYS A 33 8.29 8.89 1.90
C LYS A 33 7.41 9.98 2.50
N VAL A 34 7.36 11.09 1.78
CA VAL A 34 6.40 12.18 2.04
C VAL A 34 5.59 12.39 0.77
N ARG A 35 4.28 12.37 0.89
CA ARG A 35 3.36 12.66 -0.23
C ARG A 35 2.01 13.14 0.27
N SER A 36 1.30 13.85 -0.58
CA SER A 36 -0.10 14.16 -0.34
C SER A 36 -0.99 12.95 -0.66
N GLU A 37 -2.03 12.75 0.11
CA GLU A 37 -3.08 11.79 -0.16
C GLU A 37 -4.44 12.48 -0.05
N LEU A 38 -5.28 12.33 -1.08
CA LEU A 38 -6.67 12.75 -1.07
C LEU A 38 -7.51 11.48 -1.02
N GLU A 39 -8.32 11.33 0.02
CA GLU A 39 -9.15 10.15 0.23
C GLU A 39 -10.62 10.52 0.39
N THR A 40 -11.51 9.74 -0.20
CA THR A 40 -12.95 9.84 -0.01
C THR A 40 -13.56 8.45 0.13
N GLU A 41 -14.65 8.37 0.89
CA GLU A 41 -15.45 7.15 0.96
C GLU A 41 -16.26 6.97 -0.31
N ILE A 42 -16.46 5.71 -0.70
CA ILE A 42 -17.29 5.32 -1.84
C ILE A 42 -18.27 4.24 -1.39
N GLN A 43 -19.53 4.40 -1.76
CA GLN A 43 -20.58 3.45 -1.40
C GLN A 43 -20.46 2.16 -2.20
N ASP A 44 -20.23 2.26 -3.51
CA ASP A 44 -20.12 1.12 -4.42
C ASP A 44 -18.75 1.13 -5.11
N ALA A 45 -17.89 0.22 -4.63
CA ALA A 45 -16.54 0.07 -5.18
C ALA A 45 -16.52 -0.54 -6.58
N ASP A 46 -17.51 -1.36 -6.96
CA ASP A 46 -17.55 -1.97 -8.30
C ASP A 46 -17.98 -0.96 -9.35
N SER A 47 -18.99 -0.16 -9.05
CA SER A 47 -19.37 0.97 -9.91
C SER A 47 -18.23 1.98 -10.04
N MET A 48 -17.52 2.29 -8.96
CA MET A 48 -16.35 3.18 -9.01
C MET A 48 -15.25 2.59 -9.91
N LEU A 49 -14.96 1.30 -9.82
CA LEU A 49 -13.99 0.64 -10.70
C LEU A 49 -14.40 0.71 -12.18
N ARG A 50 -15.70 0.56 -12.48
CA ARG A 50 -16.23 0.71 -13.85
C ARG A 50 -16.05 2.14 -14.36
N ILE A 51 -16.41 3.15 -13.55
CA ILE A 51 -16.22 4.57 -13.89
C ILE A 51 -14.76 4.86 -14.20
N LEU A 52 -13.83 4.44 -13.34
CA LEU A 52 -12.40 4.67 -13.55
C LEU A 52 -11.90 4.02 -14.85
N ARG A 53 -12.40 2.83 -15.20
CA ARG A 53 -12.09 2.17 -16.48
C ARG A 53 -12.66 2.95 -17.68
N MET A 54 -13.89 3.42 -17.59
CA MET A 54 -14.51 4.24 -18.64
C MET A 54 -13.78 5.57 -18.84
N MET A 55 -13.18 6.13 -17.80
CA MET A 55 -12.28 7.29 -17.88
C MET A 55 -10.89 6.96 -18.46
N GLY A 56 -10.69 5.75 -18.96
CA GLY A 56 -9.44 5.31 -19.60
C GLY A 56 -8.35 4.84 -18.62
N LEU A 57 -8.65 4.72 -17.33
CA LEU A 57 -7.69 4.20 -16.36
C LEU A 57 -7.61 2.67 -16.45
N ARG A 58 -6.40 2.14 -16.56
CA ARG A 58 -6.15 0.68 -16.63
C ARG A 58 -5.70 0.15 -15.28
N LEU A 59 -6.24 -1.01 -14.89
CA LEU A 59 -5.80 -1.74 -13.71
C LEU A 59 -4.34 -2.16 -13.88
N ALA A 60 -3.45 -1.60 -13.06
CA ALA A 60 -2.03 -1.94 -13.09
C ALA A 60 -1.66 -3.07 -12.11
N PHE A 61 -2.22 -3.02 -10.89
CA PHE A 61 -1.84 -3.95 -9.83
C PHE A 61 -2.95 -4.08 -8.78
N ARG A 62 -3.21 -5.30 -8.32
CA ARG A 62 -4.11 -5.60 -7.20
C ARG A 62 -3.33 -6.29 -6.10
N TYR A 63 -3.59 -5.91 -4.84
CA TYR A 63 -3.02 -6.61 -3.71
C TYR A 63 -3.94 -6.67 -2.50
N GLN A 64 -3.70 -7.67 -1.68
CA GLN A 64 -4.37 -7.89 -0.40
C GLN A 64 -3.35 -7.85 0.73
N LYS A 65 -3.78 -7.43 1.89
CA LYS A 65 -3.05 -7.53 3.14
C LYS A 65 -4.01 -7.55 4.32
N TYR A 66 -3.65 -8.24 5.37
CA TYR A 66 -4.24 -8.04 6.68
C TYR A 66 -3.45 -6.94 7.39
N ARG A 67 -4.15 -6.01 8.04
CA ARG A 67 -3.52 -4.87 8.70
C ARG A 67 -4.02 -4.75 10.12
N THR A 68 -3.11 -4.81 11.09
CA THR A 68 -3.36 -4.42 12.47
C THR A 68 -2.77 -3.05 12.72
N VAL A 69 -3.52 -2.16 13.38
CA VAL A 69 -3.13 -0.77 13.60
C VAL A 69 -2.97 -0.51 15.08
N TYR A 70 -1.82 0.02 15.44
CA TYR A 70 -1.51 0.51 16.79
C TYR A 70 -1.19 2.00 16.73
N ARG A 71 -1.28 2.68 17.87
CA ARG A 71 -0.90 4.09 18.02
C ARG A 71 0.04 4.24 19.20
N LYS A 72 1.17 4.91 18.99
CA LYS A 72 2.14 5.23 20.06
C LYS A 72 2.78 6.59 19.79
N SER A 73 2.76 7.47 20.79
CA SER A 73 3.47 8.76 20.76
C SER A 73 3.20 9.62 19.51
N GLY A 74 1.97 9.60 18.99
CA GLY A 74 1.60 10.33 17.76
C GLY A 74 2.04 9.66 16.45
N CYS A 75 2.56 8.43 16.51
CA CYS A 75 2.85 7.57 15.36
C CYS A 75 1.78 6.50 15.21
N LEU A 76 1.30 6.29 13.99
CA LEU A 76 0.54 5.09 13.61
C LEU A 76 1.54 4.00 13.26
N ILE A 77 1.35 2.83 13.86
CA ILE A 77 2.16 1.63 13.65
C ILE A 77 1.25 0.60 13.02
N MET A 78 1.53 0.20 11.80
CA MET A 78 0.70 -0.73 11.05
C MET A 78 1.50 -1.99 10.77
N LEU A 79 1.03 -3.12 11.32
CA LEU A 79 1.56 -4.43 10.99
C LEU A 79 0.77 -4.98 9.80
N ASP A 80 1.45 -5.18 8.69
CA ASP A 80 0.88 -5.63 7.42
C ASP A 80 1.35 -7.04 7.10
N GLU A 81 0.43 -8.01 7.17
CA GLU A 81 0.66 -9.35 6.68
C GLU A 81 0.27 -9.42 5.20
N THR A 82 1.19 -9.79 4.34
CA THR A 82 1.02 -9.84 2.89
C THR A 82 1.41 -11.21 2.33
N PRO A 83 0.99 -11.57 1.11
CA PRO A 83 1.42 -12.81 0.45
C PRO A 83 2.94 -12.95 0.22
N ILE A 84 3.70 -11.88 0.41
CA ILE A 84 5.16 -11.85 0.20
C ILE A 84 5.95 -11.58 1.48
N GLY A 85 5.29 -11.55 2.63
CA GLY A 85 5.92 -11.34 3.93
C GLY A 85 5.18 -10.32 4.80
N THR A 86 5.70 -10.13 6.01
CA THR A 86 5.16 -9.21 7.01
C THR A 86 6.00 -7.94 7.02
N TYR A 87 5.32 -6.79 7.05
CA TYR A 87 5.94 -5.47 7.04
C TYR A 87 5.39 -4.60 8.16
N VAL A 88 6.22 -3.70 8.66
CA VAL A 88 5.79 -2.64 9.57
C VAL A 88 5.78 -1.33 8.78
N GLU A 89 4.63 -0.66 8.71
CA GLU A 89 4.51 0.71 8.20
C GLU A 89 4.39 1.68 9.39
N LEU A 90 5.13 2.76 9.36
CA LEU A 90 5.06 3.83 10.35
C LEU A 90 4.60 5.12 9.67
N GLU A 91 3.59 5.78 10.23
CA GLU A 91 3.08 7.06 9.73
C GLU A 91 3.05 8.10 10.86
N GLY A 92 3.63 9.28 10.60
CA GLY A 92 3.69 10.37 11.56
C GLY A 92 4.82 11.36 11.26
N PRO A 93 5.12 12.26 12.20
CA PRO A 93 6.28 13.15 12.09
C PRO A 93 7.59 12.36 12.02
N GLY A 94 8.50 12.76 11.13
CA GLY A 94 9.71 12.00 10.84
C GLY A 94 10.64 11.77 12.04
N THR A 95 10.66 12.69 13.02
CA THR A 95 11.40 12.51 14.29
C THR A 95 10.81 11.39 15.13
N ILE A 96 9.48 11.33 15.20
CA ILE A 96 8.76 10.30 15.97
C ILE A 96 8.87 8.94 15.28
N ILE A 97 8.76 8.88 13.94
CA ILE A 97 8.97 7.64 13.18
C ILE A 97 10.34 7.04 13.51
N ARG A 98 11.40 7.85 13.50
CA ARG A 98 12.76 7.37 13.83
C ARG A 98 12.86 6.86 15.27
N ALA A 99 12.30 7.57 16.22
CA ALA A 99 12.33 7.18 17.63
C ALA A 99 11.55 5.86 17.86
N VAL A 100 10.37 5.72 17.22
CA VAL A 100 9.56 4.49 17.31
C VAL A 100 10.27 3.33 16.62
N ALA A 101 10.81 3.53 15.42
CA ALA A 101 11.57 2.50 14.70
C ALA A 101 12.77 2.01 15.51
N HIS A 102 13.54 2.93 16.07
CA HIS A 102 14.68 2.61 16.94
C HIS A 102 14.25 1.83 18.18
N SER A 103 13.09 2.17 18.80
CA SER A 103 12.57 1.43 19.95
C SER A 103 12.19 -0.03 19.64
N PHE A 104 12.03 -0.38 18.36
CA PHE A 104 11.83 -1.73 17.86
C PHE A 104 13.12 -2.39 17.35
N GLY A 105 14.26 -1.72 17.48
CA GLY A 105 15.54 -2.22 17.01
C GLY A 105 15.82 -1.98 15.51
N PHE A 106 14.97 -1.24 14.80
CA PHE A 106 15.21 -0.90 13.42
C PHE A 106 16.16 0.29 13.27
N LEU A 107 17.12 0.15 12.38
CA LEU A 107 18.05 1.22 11.98
C LEU A 107 17.56 1.91 10.70
N LYS A 108 18.19 3.02 10.36
CA LYS A 108 17.86 3.78 9.13
C LYS A 108 18.04 2.94 7.86
N GLU A 109 18.95 2.00 7.87
CA GLU A 109 19.26 1.08 6.78
C GLU A 109 18.12 0.11 6.49
N ASP A 110 17.31 -0.20 7.50
CA ASP A 110 16.16 -1.10 7.40
C ASP A 110 14.93 -0.45 6.76
N PHE A 111 14.97 0.88 6.54
CA PHE A 111 13.83 1.62 6.01
C PHE A 111 13.63 1.33 4.52
N ILE A 112 12.45 0.78 4.22
CA ILE A 112 12.01 0.42 2.87
C ILE A 112 11.19 1.58 2.31
N THR A 113 11.62 2.13 1.17
CA THR A 113 10.92 3.21 0.47
C THR A 113 10.16 2.73 -0.78
N GLU A 114 10.30 1.46 -1.13
CA GLU A 114 9.57 0.83 -2.22
C GLU A 114 8.08 0.70 -1.91
N THR A 115 7.27 0.65 -2.96
CA THR A 115 5.84 0.32 -2.84
C THR A 115 5.64 -1.19 -2.75
N TYR A 116 4.46 -1.65 -2.31
CA TYR A 116 4.13 -3.09 -2.38
C TYR A 116 4.16 -3.64 -3.80
N ALA A 117 3.90 -2.80 -4.81
CA ALA A 117 4.05 -3.20 -6.21
C ALA A 117 5.52 -3.47 -6.55
N ASP A 118 6.43 -2.60 -6.13
CA ASP A 118 7.87 -2.75 -6.37
C ASP A 118 8.43 -3.98 -5.63
N LEU A 119 8.04 -4.16 -4.36
CA LEU A 119 8.43 -5.31 -3.55
C LEU A 119 7.92 -6.62 -4.18
N PHE A 120 6.68 -6.63 -4.67
CA PHE A 120 6.13 -7.80 -5.35
C PHE A 120 6.82 -8.10 -6.67
N LEU A 121 7.20 -7.09 -7.44
CA LEU A 121 7.97 -7.27 -8.67
C LEU A 121 9.36 -7.90 -8.40
N LYS A 122 10.06 -7.44 -7.34
CA LYS A 122 11.31 -8.06 -6.88
C LYS A 122 11.08 -9.53 -6.48
N TYR A 123 10.11 -9.77 -5.59
CA TYR A 123 9.76 -11.11 -5.14
C TYR A 123 9.42 -12.08 -6.29
N ARG A 124 8.73 -11.60 -7.32
CA ARG A 124 8.42 -12.42 -8.52
C ARG A 124 9.64 -12.81 -9.31
N LYS A 125 10.60 -11.89 -9.50
CA LYS A 125 11.86 -12.18 -10.18
C LYS A 125 12.65 -13.26 -9.45
N ASP A 126 12.80 -13.11 -8.15
CA ASP A 126 13.60 -13.99 -7.30
C ASP A 126 12.99 -15.41 -7.19
N ASN A 127 11.66 -15.51 -7.29
CA ASN A 127 10.94 -16.78 -7.14
C ASN A 127 10.35 -17.33 -8.45
N SER A 128 10.69 -16.77 -9.62
CA SER A 128 10.20 -17.20 -10.95
C SER A 128 8.67 -17.34 -11.04
N ARG A 129 7.92 -16.54 -10.27
CA ARG A 129 6.46 -16.64 -10.18
C ARG A 129 5.75 -15.83 -11.27
N LYS A 130 4.73 -16.45 -11.90
CA LYS A 130 3.94 -15.85 -12.99
C LYS A 130 2.75 -14.98 -12.52
N LYS A 131 2.39 -14.99 -11.24
CA LYS A 131 1.23 -14.21 -10.73
C LYS A 131 1.37 -12.72 -11.02
N ARG A 132 0.28 -12.08 -11.47
CA ARG A 132 0.24 -10.64 -11.75
C ARG A 132 -0.12 -9.79 -10.53
N ASN A 133 -0.85 -10.38 -9.59
CA ASN A 133 -1.38 -9.70 -8.41
C ASN A 133 -0.85 -10.36 -7.12
N MET A 134 -0.75 -9.57 -6.06
CA MET A 134 -0.31 -10.00 -4.73
C MET A 134 -1.54 -10.29 -3.87
N THR A 135 -2.12 -11.48 -4.03
CA THR A 135 -3.34 -11.91 -3.33
C THR A 135 -3.11 -13.17 -2.54
N PHE A 136 -3.85 -13.34 -1.43
CA PHE A 136 -3.91 -14.59 -0.68
C PHE A 136 -4.79 -15.58 -1.46
N GLY A 137 -4.25 -16.78 -1.73
CA GLY A 137 -5.00 -17.83 -2.44
C GLY A 137 -4.89 -17.77 -3.97
N MET A 138 -5.63 -18.65 -4.66
CA MET A 138 -5.71 -18.67 -6.13
C MET A 138 -6.48 -17.43 -6.62
N GLU A 139 -5.96 -16.80 -7.68
CA GLU A 139 -6.72 -15.75 -8.37
C GLU A 139 -8.02 -16.36 -8.89
N ALA A 140 -9.16 -15.91 -8.40
CA ALA A 140 -10.41 -16.10 -9.10
C ALA A 140 -10.27 -15.38 -10.45
N SER A 141 -10.33 -16.15 -11.54
CA SER A 141 -10.38 -15.61 -12.88
C SER A 141 -11.60 -14.72 -13.00
N LEU A 142 -11.40 -13.44 -13.27
CA LEU A 142 -12.44 -12.50 -13.70
C LEU A 142 -12.30 -12.28 -15.19
#